data_f8298a36f1b38985f3b6887ee4fcf9fc
#
_entry.id   f8298a36f1b38985f3b6887ee4fcf9fc
#
_cell.length_a   1.000
_cell.length_b   1.000
_cell.length_c   1.000
_cell.angle_alpha   90.00
_cell.angle_beta   90.00
_cell.angle_gamma   90.00
#
_symmetry.space_group_name_H-M   'P 1'
#
loop_
_entity.id
_entity.type
_entity.pdbx_description
1 polymer ?
#
loop_
_entity_poly.entity_id
_entity_poly.type
_entity_poly.pdbx_seq_one_letter_code
_entity_poly.pdbx_strand_id
1 'polypeptide(L)'
;NFAAMRDNDLLFGPFAEALPHFALTNADENPEVVTDFTLPTEGYESPWGKAQITFYYDSAQTETPPKDIQSLLAWARANPGQFSYPRIPDFTGSTFLKQALIELTEQDEALYQPLSESDFETVTEPLWTYLDALHPHLWRSGRSFPDSGPHLRTLMSDGELSLAFSFYPTDAAVAVMEYELPDSVRSYVLEGGTLGNVHFVAIPYNSPHKAGAMVLANYLLSTEAQAEKQSLAMWGDHSVLDINQLDTDAHALFEQGDRHPSELPADALSNTLPEPHPSWMTALQDAWLERYGVN
;
A
#
# COMPACT_ATOMS: atom_id res chain seq x y z
N ASN A 1 6.04 2.67 12.52
CA ASN A 1 7.33 2.35 13.19
C ASN A 1 8.22 3.56 13.32
N PHE A 2 8.35 4.40 12.27
CA PHE A 2 9.20 5.60 12.27
C PHE A 2 8.92 6.53 13.47
N ALA A 3 7.65 6.96 13.66
CA ALA A 3 7.26 7.81 14.75
C ALA A 3 7.77 7.31 16.12
N ALA A 4 7.50 6.04 16.43
CA ALA A 4 7.92 5.44 17.70
C ALA A 4 9.45 5.36 17.84
N MET A 5 10.17 5.09 16.76
CA MET A 5 11.64 5.07 16.79
C MET A 5 12.22 6.48 16.94
N ARG A 6 11.59 7.46 16.30
CA ARG A 6 11.98 8.88 16.37
C ARG A 6 11.78 9.43 17.79
N ASP A 7 10.60 9.20 18.38
CA ASP A 7 10.23 9.64 19.72
C ASP A 7 11.12 9.05 20.84
N ASN A 8 11.77 7.93 20.56
CA ASN A 8 12.66 7.24 21.51
C ASN A 8 14.15 7.38 21.16
N ASP A 9 14.54 8.30 20.25
CA ASP A 9 15.92 8.53 19.83
C ASP A 9 16.64 7.27 19.32
N LEU A 10 15.91 6.37 18.64
CA LEU A 10 16.44 5.09 18.18
C LEU A 10 17.03 5.14 16.77
N LEU A 11 17.00 6.30 16.10
CA LEU A 11 17.51 6.51 14.75
C LEU A 11 18.80 7.31 14.72
N PHE A 12 19.67 6.94 13.79
CA PHE A 12 20.81 7.76 13.40
C PHE A 12 20.40 8.70 12.27
N GLY A 13 20.67 9.98 12.40
CA GLY A 13 20.36 10.98 11.37
C GLY A 13 20.58 12.42 11.89
N PRO A 14 20.22 13.42 11.06
CA PRO A 14 19.79 13.27 9.67
C PRO A 14 20.92 12.80 8.75
N PHE A 15 20.58 12.00 7.71
CA PHE A 15 21.57 11.49 6.76
C PHE A 15 21.08 11.47 5.30
N ALA A 16 19.76 11.40 5.06
CA ALA A 16 19.21 11.12 3.74
C ALA A 16 19.60 12.19 2.70
N GLU A 17 19.46 13.46 3.04
CA GLU A 17 19.80 14.58 2.14
C GLU A 17 21.31 14.69 1.84
N ALA A 18 22.16 14.06 2.68
CA ALA A 18 23.60 13.99 2.43
C ALA A 18 23.99 12.90 1.42
N LEU A 19 23.06 12.05 1.01
CA LEU A 19 23.29 10.99 0.02
C LEU A 19 23.31 11.61 -1.39
N PRO A 20 24.36 11.39 -2.20
CA PRO A 20 24.46 11.97 -3.54
C PRO A 20 23.26 11.67 -4.46
N HIS A 21 22.67 10.46 -4.38
CA HIS A 21 21.54 10.07 -5.22
C HIS A 21 20.18 10.55 -4.66
N PHE A 22 20.13 11.13 -3.45
CA PHE A 22 18.87 11.65 -2.91
C PHE A 22 18.27 12.75 -3.81
N ALA A 23 19.10 13.55 -4.47
CA ALA A 23 18.65 14.57 -5.41
C ALA A 23 17.81 14.02 -6.57
N LEU A 24 17.98 12.73 -6.92
CA LEU A 24 17.21 12.07 -8.00
C LEU A 24 15.74 11.84 -7.63
N THR A 25 15.39 11.94 -6.35
CA THR A 25 14.00 11.82 -5.89
C THR A 25 13.18 13.08 -6.16
N ASN A 26 13.84 14.22 -6.41
CA ASN A 26 13.20 15.54 -6.58
C ASN A 26 12.18 15.84 -5.45
N ALA A 27 12.64 15.76 -4.21
CA ALA A 27 11.79 15.85 -3.02
C ALA A 27 10.94 17.13 -2.92
N ASP A 28 11.36 18.22 -3.56
CA ASP A 28 10.61 19.49 -3.60
C ASP A 28 9.28 19.35 -4.38
N GLU A 29 9.26 18.52 -5.43
CA GLU A 29 8.07 18.25 -6.25
C GLU A 29 7.36 16.92 -5.83
N ASN A 30 8.06 16.07 -5.08
CA ASN A 30 7.59 14.77 -4.61
C ASN A 30 7.66 14.69 -3.07
N PRO A 31 6.83 15.43 -2.34
CA PRO A 31 6.91 15.50 -0.86
C PRO A 31 6.68 14.16 -0.17
N GLU A 32 6.08 13.17 -0.84
CA GLU A 32 5.89 11.83 -0.30
C GLU A 32 7.22 11.12 0.00
N VAL A 33 8.33 11.44 -0.70
CA VAL A 33 9.63 10.81 -0.48
C VAL A 33 10.34 11.30 0.80
N VAL A 34 9.80 12.32 1.45
CA VAL A 34 10.27 12.88 2.74
C VAL A 34 9.21 12.84 3.83
N THR A 35 8.14 12.06 3.61
CA THR A 35 7.01 11.95 4.56
C THR A 35 6.70 10.47 4.81
N ASP A 36 6.84 10.01 6.05
CA ASP A 36 6.39 8.68 6.48
C ASP A 36 5.04 8.79 7.20
N PHE A 37 4.01 8.23 6.59
CA PHE A 37 2.61 8.51 6.91
C PHE A 37 2.35 10.03 6.81
N THR A 38 1.96 10.68 7.88
CA THR A 38 1.78 12.15 7.90
C THR A 38 2.98 12.90 8.49
N LEU A 39 4.04 12.21 8.85
CA LEU A 39 5.16 12.77 9.59
C LEU A 39 6.36 13.06 8.67
N PRO A 40 6.92 14.29 8.70
CA PRO A 40 8.17 14.57 8.01
C PRO A 40 9.30 13.67 8.51
N THR A 41 10.05 13.06 7.59
CA THR A 41 11.18 12.17 7.95
C THR A 41 12.37 12.93 8.53
N GLU A 42 12.47 14.23 8.26
CA GLU A 42 13.56 15.12 8.69
C GLU A 42 14.96 14.54 8.37
N GLY A 43 15.06 13.76 7.29
CA GLY A 43 16.29 13.13 6.85
C GLY A 43 16.77 11.93 7.68
N TYR A 44 15.94 11.39 8.61
CA TYR A 44 16.27 10.20 9.40
C TYR A 44 15.97 8.89 8.68
N GLU A 45 15.30 8.98 7.56
CA GLU A 45 15.00 7.87 6.66
C GLU A 45 15.30 8.27 5.22
N SER A 46 15.73 7.29 4.42
CA SER A 46 15.93 7.44 2.97
C SER A 46 14.83 6.66 2.24
N PRO A 47 14.13 7.25 1.26
CA PRO A 47 13.09 6.56 0.53
C PRO A 47 13.66 5.38 -0.25
N TRP A 48 12.86 4.30 -0.37
CA TRP A 48 13.30 3.08 -1.03
C TRP A 48 12.37 2.64 -2.15
N GLY A 49 11.05 2.61 -1.91
CA GLY A 49 10.06 2.16 -2.86
C GLY A 49 8.69 2.76 -2.59
N LYS A 50 7.76 2.54 -3.51
CA LYS A 50 6.38 3.03 -3.41
C LYS A 50 5.41 1.86 -3.41
N ALA A 51 4.45 1.91 -2.49
CA ALA A 51 3.38 0.95 -2.40
C ALA A 51 2.02 1.66 -2.47
N GLN A 52 1.03 0.99 -3.07
CA GLN A 52 -0.33 1.51 -3.20
C GLN A 52 -1.32 0.37 -3.26
N ILE A 53 -2.47 0.49 -2.60
CA ILE A 53 -3.53 -0.50 -2.72
C ILE A 53 -3.90 -0.64 -4.19
N THR A 54 -3.81 -1.87 -4.66
CA THR A 54 -4.22 -2.27 -5.99
C THR A 54 -5.15 -3.46 -5.87
N PHE A 55 -6.34 -3.31 -6.42
CA PHE A 55 -7.29 -4.41 -6.55
C PHE A 55 -6.98 -5.22 -7.79
N TYR A 56 -7.29 -6.50 -7.74
CA TYR A 56 -7.21 -7.37 -8.91
C TYR A 56 -8.36 -8.37 -8.91
N TYR A 57 -8.82 -8.72 -10.11
CA TYR A 57 -9.99 -9.56 -10.33
C TYR A 57 -9.74 -10.54 -11.47
N ASP A 58 -10.44 -11.66 -11.45
CA ASP A 58 -10.48 -12.58 -12.56
C ASP A 58 -11.49 -12.10 -13.61
N SER A 59 -10.99 -11.58 -14.75
CA SER A 59 -11.82 -11.05 -15.83
C SER A 59 -12.66 -12.13 -16.55
N ALA A 60 -12.36 -13.40 -16.35
CA ALA A 60 -13.17 -14.50 -16.84
C ALA A 60 -14.44 -14.72 -15.99
N GLN A 61 -14.44 -14.26 -14.74
CA GLN A 61 -15.57 -14.40 -13.82
C GLN A 61 -16.26 -13.05 -13.52
N THR A 62 -15.53 -11.94 -13.56
CA THR A 62 -16.02 -10.60 -13.24
C THR A 62 -15.87 -9.70 -14.46
N GLU A 63 -16.95 -9.35 -15.13
CA GLU A 63 -16.93 -8.46 -16.31
C GLU A 63 -16.65 -7.00 -15.91
N THR A 64 -17.23 -6.55 -14.80
CA THR A 64 -17.09 -5.18 -14.31
C THR A 64 -16.74 -5.19 -12.82
N PRO A 65 -15.49 -4.90 -12.45
CA PRO A 65 -15.09 -4.84 -11.06
C PRO A 65 -15.64 -3.57 -10.37
N PRO A 66 -15.81 -3.56 -9.05
CA PRO A 66 -16.25 -2.38 -8.30
C PRO A 66 -15.20 -1.26 -8.38
N LYS A 67 -15.66 -0.02 -8.48
CA LYS A 67 -14.81 1.16 -8.73
C LYS A 67 -14.58 2.03 -7.49
N ASP A 68 -15.31 1.76 -6.43
CA ASP A 68 -15.28 2.46 -5.15
C ASP A 68 -15.78 1.53 -4.03
N ILE A 69 -15.64 1.93 -2.78
CA ILE A 69 -16.04 1.13 -1.61
C ILE A 69 -17.55 0.88 -1.56
N GLN A 70 -18.37 1.82 -2.05
CA GLN A 70 -19.83 1.63 -2.09
C GLN A 70 -20.24 0.61 -3.14
N SER A 71 -19.66 0.67 -4.33
CA SER A 71 -19.88 -0.32 -5.38
C SER A 71 -19.29 -1.69 -5.03
N LEU A 72 -18.22 -1.75 -4.22
CA LEU A 72 -17.71 -3.00 -3.65
C LEU A 72 -18.75 -3.70 -2.79
N LEU A 73 -19.47 -2.97 -1.93
CA LEU A 73 -20.58 -3.53 -1.15
C LEU A 73 -21.69 -4.06 -2.06
N ALA A 74 -22.07 -3.29 -3.08
CA ALA A 74 -23.09 -3.72 -4.05
C ALA A 74 -22.65 -4.98 -4.83
N TRP A 75 -21.37 -5.00 -5.24
CA TRP A 75 -20.79 -6.15 -5.92
C TRP A 75 -20.72 -7.39 -5.03
N ALA A 76 -20.30 -7.24 -3.76
CA ALA A 76 -20.23 -8.35 -2.80
C ALA A 76 -21.61 -8.94 -2.50
N ARG A 77 -22.66 -8.12 -2.46
CA ARG A 77 -24.06 -8.60 -2.35
C ARG A 77 -24.50 -9.43 -3.55
N ALA A 78 -24.07 -9.05 -4.74
CA ALA A 78 -24.38 -9.79 -5.98
C ALA A 78 -23.52 -11.04 -6.15
N ASN A 79 -22.32 -11.07 -5.54
CA ASN A 79 -21.33 -12.15 -5.63
C ASN A 79 -20.91 -12.62 -4.23
N PRO A 80 -21.83 -13.17 -3.42
CA PRO A 80 -21.54 -13.49 -2.03
C PRO A 80 -20.44 -14.55 -1.93
N GLY A 81 -19.49 -14.29 -1.04
CA GLY A 81 -18.33 -15.15 -0.79
C GLY A 81 -17.13 -14.94 -1.72
N GLN A 82 -17.24 -14.08 -2.74
CA GLN A 82 -16.21 -13.90 -3.77
C GLN A 82 -15.17 -12.80 -3.43
N PHE A 83 -15.28 -12.16 -2.28
CA PHE A 83 -14.35 -11.17 -1.75
C PHE A 83 -14.10 -11.38 -0.26
N SER A 84 -12.94 -10.98 0.21
CA SER A 84 -12.61 -10.84 1.62
C SER A 84 -11.43 -9.88 1.81
N TYR A 85 -11.12 -9.57 3.06
CA TYR A 85 -9.90 -8.91 3.46
C TYR A 85 -9.24 -9.65 4.64
N PRO A 86 -7.92 -9.53 4.87
CA PRO A 86 -7.25 -10.22 5.96
C PRO A 86 -7.74 -9.76 7.33
N ARG A 87 -7.75 -10.69 8.28
CA ARG A 87 -8.10 -10.36 9.67
C ARG A 87 -7.13 -9.34 10.26
N ILE A 88 -7.64 -8.50 11.13
CA ILE A 88 -6.84 -7.56 11.90
C ILE A 88 -6.08 -8.33 13.01
N PRO A 89 -4.80 -8.02 13.30
CA PRO A 89 -4.06 -6.81 12.89
C PRO A 89 -3.14 -6.98 11.66
N ASP A 90 -3.43 -7.90 10.73
CA ASP A 90 -2.64 -7.99 9.50
C ASP A 90 -2.55 -6.61 8.81
N PHE A 91 -1.37 -6.30 8.24
CA PHE A 91 -1.12 -5.02 7.59
C PHE A 91 -2.09 -4.76 6.43
N THR A 92 -2.30 -5.75 5.56
CA THR A 92 -3.19 -5.63 4.39
C THR A 92 -4.64 -5.43 4.83
N GLY A 93 -5.09 -6.16 5.87
CA GLY A 93 -6.41 -5.97 6.44
C GLY A 93 -6.60 -4.58 7.04
N SER A 94 -5.62 -4.12 7.83
CA SER A 94 -5.63 -2.76 8.42
C SER A 94 -5.64 -1.68 7.33
N THR A 95 -4.95 -1.92 6.23
CA THR A 95 -4.91 -0.99 5.09
C THR A 95 -6.28 -0.91 4.39
N PHE A 96 -7.00 -2.05 4.27
CA PHE A 96 -8.38 -2.03 3.77
C PHE A 96 -9.32 -1.20 4.65
N LEU A 97 -9.21 -1.29 5.98
CA LEU A 97 -10.02 -0.46 6.90
C LEU A 97 -9.75 1.02 6.69
N LYS A 98 -8.48 1.41 6.54
CA LYS A 98 -8.10 2.80 6.28
C LYS A 98 -8.62 3.30 4.94
N GLN A 99 -8.47 2.50 3.87
CA GLN A 99 -9.02 2.84 2.55
C GLN A 99 -10.53 3.07 2.62
N ALA A 100 -11.26 2.16 3.24
CA ALA A 100 -12.70 2.27 3.38
C ALA A 100 -13.09 3.51 4.20
N LEU A 101 -12.39 3.77 5.31
CA LEU A 101 -12.66 4.93 6.15
C LEU A 101 -12.42 6.25 5.41
N ILE A 102 -11.28 6.39 4.73
CA ILE A 102 -10.92 7.59 3.95
C ILE A 102 -12.03 7.91 2.92
N GLU A 103 -12.47 6.89 2.18
CA GLU A 103 -13.47 7.08 1.13
C GLU A 103 -14.86 7.36 1.70
N LEU A 104 -15.27 6.64 2.75
CA LEU A 104 -16.58 6.80 3.40
C LEU A 104 -16.75 8.13 4.13
N THR A 105 -15.64 8.76 4.53
CA THR A 105 -15.62 10.08 5.16
C THR A 105 -15.26 11.21 4.19
N GLU A 106 -15.16 10.90 2.89
CA GLU A 106 -14.76 11.88 1.86
C GLU A 106 -13.42 12.57 2.19
N GLN A 107 -12.44 11.78 2.73
CA GLN A 107 -11.12 12.24 3.15
C GLN A 107 -11.19 13.28 4.30
N ASP A 108 -11.97 13.01 5.34
CA ASP A 108 -12.10 13.89 6.51
C ASP A 108 -10.71 14.32 7.03
N GLU A 109 -10.50 15.63 7.18
CA GLU A 109 -9.25 16.22 7.64
C GLU A 109 -8.82 15.69 9.03
N ALA A 110 -9.77 15.26 9.86
CA ALA A 110 -9.50 14.65 11.16
C ALA A 110 -8.60 13.41 11.07
N LEU A 111 -8.67 12.66 9.97
CA LEU A 111 -7.85 11.46 9.76
C LEU A 111 -6.35 11.76 9.68
N TYR A 112 -5.99 12.97 9.29
CA TYR A 112 -4.59 13.40 9.11
C TYR A 112 -4.04 14.15 10.32
N GLN A 113 -4.83 14.27 11.39
CA GLN A 113 -4.44 14.85 12.67
C GLN A 113 -4.29 13.76 13.75
N PRO A 114 -3.55 14.03 14.84
CA PRO A 114 -3.50 13.11 15.97
C PRO A 114 -4.91 12.76 16.47
N LEU A 115 -5.15 11.47 16.73
CA LEU A 115 -6.45 10.99 17.22
C LEU A 115 -6.95 11.72 18.48
N SER A 116 -6.02 12.19 19.33
CA SER A 116 -6.35 12.96 20.53
C SER A 116 -7.08 14.29 20.26
N GLU A 117 -7.08 14.75 19.03
CA GLU A 117 -7.75 15.99 18.58
C GLU A 117 -9.09 15.72 17.91
N SER A 118 -9.54 14.46 17.86
CA SER A 118 -10.72 14.02 17.13
C SER A 118 -11.65 13.15 17.97
N ASP A 119 -12.92 13.09 17.59
CA ASP A 119 -13.90 12.14 18.14
C ASP A 119 -13.87 10.85 17.31
N PHE A 120 -13.14 9.85 17.80
CA PHE A 120 -12.97 8.56 17.14
C PHE A 120 -14.32 7.92 16.76
N GLU A 121 -15.28 7.88 17.68
CA GLU A 121 -16.56 7.21 17.45
C GLU A 121 -17.35 7.88 16.33
N THR A 122 -17.38 9.21 16.32
CA THR A 122 -18.08 9.97 15.28
C THR A 122 -17.43 9.81 13.90
N VAL A 123 -16.10 9.89 13.84
CA VAL A 123 -15.38 9.79 12.55
C VAL A 123 -15.45 8.37 11.99
N THR A 124 -15.45 7.35 12.83
CA THR A 124 -15.42 5.95 12.38
C THR A 124 -16.79 5.29 12.23
N GLU A 125 -17.87 5.94 12.64
CA GLU A 125 -19.23 5.39 12.54
C GLU A 125 -19.60 4.94 11.11
N PRO A 126 -19.28 5.68 10.03
CA PRO A 126 -19.55 5.24 8.66
C PRO A 126 -18.83 3.93 8.30
N LEU A 127 -17.60 3.73 8.79
CA LEU A 127 -16.85 2.50 8.56
C LEU A 127 -17.53 1.30 9.20
N TRP A 128 -17.93 1.41 10.48
CA TRP A 128 -18.57 0.29 11.18
C TRP A 128 -19.91 -0.08 10.57
N THR A 129 -20.71 0.91 10.21
CA THR A 129 -21.98 0.70 9.47
C THR A 129 -21.74 -0.01 8.13
N TYR A 130 -20.69 0.38 7.41
CA TYR A 130 -20.32 -0.25 6.16
C TYR A 130 -19.86 -1.70 6.36
N LEU A 131 -18.99 -1.97 7.34
CA LEU A 131 -18.48 -3.32 7.62
C LEU A 131 -19.59 -4.27 8.08
N ASP A 132 -20.52 -3.80 8.92
CA ASP A 132 -21.71 -4.58 9.33
C ASP A 132 -22.56 -4.99 8.12
N ALA A 133 -22.66 -4.13 7.11
CA ALA A 133 -23.37 -4.43 5.88
C ALA A 133 -22.57 -5.34 4.92
N LEU A 134 -21.22 -5.25 4.94
CA LEU A 134 -20.35 -6.01 4.06
C LEU A 134 -20.10 -7.44 4.53
N HIS A 135 -19.84 -7.66 5.82
CA HIS A 135 -19.40 -8.94 6.39
C HIS A 135 -20.30 -10.14 6.02
N PRO A 136 -21.64 -10.02 6.02
CA PRO A 136 -22.50 -11.15 5.63
C PRO A 136 -22.28 -11.66 4.21
N HIS A 137 -21.65 -10.85 3.35
CA HIS A 137 -21.40 -11.15 1.95
C HIS A 137 -19.95 -11.53 1.63
N LEU A 138 -19.06 -11.47 2.62
CA LEU A 138 -17.67 -11.88 2.47
C LEU A 138 -17.52 -13.40 2.39
N TRP A 139 -16.33 -13.85 1.99
CA TRP A 139 -15.90 -15.24 2.09
C TRP A 139 -16.27 -15.82 3.47
N ARG A 140 -16.81 -17.02 3.48
CA ARG A 140 -17.38 -17.69 4.68
C ARG A 140 -18.38 -16.83 5.46
N SER A 141 -19.06 -15.91 4.79
CA SER A 141 -20.03 -14.97 5.39
C SER A 141 -19.44 -14.12 6.53
N GLY A 142 -18.17 -13.72 6.41
CA GLY A 142 -17.48 -12.89 7.40
C GLY A 142 -17.29 -13.54 8.78
N ARG A 143 -17.48 -14.87 8.88
CA ARG A 143 -17.24 -15.62 10.13
C ARG A 143 -15.80 -16.09 10.28
N SER A 144 -15.01 -15.95 9.24
CA SER A 144 -13.59 -16.23 9.20
C SER A 144 -12.99 -15.32 8.16
N PHE A 145 -11.76 -14.88 8.41
CA PHE A 145 -11.02 -13.99 7.53
C PHE A 145 -9.71 -14.65 7.12
N PRO A 146 -9.17 -14.34 5.93
CA PRO A 146 -7.82 -14.75 5.55
C PRO A 146 -6.79 -14.26 6.58
N ASP A 147 -5.70 -15.00 6.76
CA ASP A 147 -4.68 -14.66 7.75
C ASP A 147 -3.76 -13.51 7.32
N SER A 148 -3.63 -13.29 5.99
CA SER A 148 -2.68 -12.33 5.42
C SER A 148 -3.01 -12.00 3.96
N GLY A 149 -2.35 -10.98 3.39
CA GLY A 149 -2.42 -10.66 1.96
C GLY A 149 -2.05 -11.85 1.06
N PRO A 150 -0.92 -12.57 1.26
CA PRO A 150 -0.62 -13.79 0.51
C PRO A 150 -1.73 -14.87 0.60
N HIS A 151 -2.44 -14.98 1.72
CA HIS A 151 -3.57 -15.90 1.82
C HIS A 151 -4.76 -15.48 0.94
N LEU A 152 -5.01 -14.16 0.76
CA LEU A 152 -5.99 -13.69 -0.24
C LEU A 152 -5.64 -14.20 -1.65
N ARG A 153 -4.37 -14.09 -2.03
CA ARG A 153 -3.89 -14.58 -3.33
C ARG A 153 -4.07 -16.09 -3.48
N THR A 154 -3.76 -16.87 -2.43
CA THR A 154 -3.99 -18.33 -2.42
C THR A 154 -5.47 -18.65 -2.62
N LEU A 155 -6.38 -17.99 -1.92
CA LEU A 155 -7.82 -18.20 -2.07
C LEU A 155 -8.31 -17.86 -3.48
N MET A 156 -7.73 -16.84 -4.13
CA MET A 156 -8.04 -16.54 -5.52
C MET A 156 -7.46 -17.59 -6.47
N SER A 157 -6.25 -18.08 -6.23
CA SER A 157 -5.65 -19.21 -6.96
C SER A 157 -6.49 -20.47 -6.89
N ASP A 158 -7.07 -20.74 -5.72
CA ASP A 158 -7.95 -21.90 -5.47
C ASP A 158 -9.38 -21.70 -6.03
N GLY A 159 -9.68 -20.51 -6.59
CA GLY A 159 -11.00 -20.16 -7.13
C GLY A 159 -12.08 -19.90 -6.06
N GLU A 160 -11.67 -19.70 -4.80
CA GLU A 160 -12.58 -19.33 -3.70
C GLU A 160 -12.91 -17.82 -3.73
N LEU A 161 -12.04 -16.99 -4.31
CA LEU A 161 -12.28 -15.57 -4.53
C LEU A 161 -12.13 -15.23 -6.02
N SER A 162 -12.89 -14.26 -6.51
CA SER A 162 -12.76 -13.69 -7.85
C SER A 162 -12.32 -12.22 -7.84
N LEU A 163 -12.24 -11.63 -6.65
CA LEU A 163 -11.76 -10.29 -6.38
C LEU A 163 -10.88 -10.28 -5.12
N ALA A 164 -9.71 -9.69 -5.22
CA ALA A 164 -8.76 -9.53 -4.13
C ALA A 164 -8.02 -8.19 -4.25
N PHE A 165 -7.09 -7.90 -3.34
CA PHE A 165 -6.25 -6.72 -3.39
C PHE A 165 -4.91 -6.98 -2.70
N SER A 166 -3.93 -6.15 -3.04
CA SER A 166 -2.60 -6.13 -2.44
C SER A 166 -2.17 -4.69 -2.18
N PHE A 167 -1.15 -4.50 -1.37
CA PHE A 167 -0.49 -3.22 -1.20
C PHE A 167 0.69 -3.02 -2.18
N TYR A 168 0.92 -3.99 -3.05
CA TYR A 168 1.94 -3.94 -4.10
C TYR A 168 1.26 -3.92 -5.48
N PRO A 169 1.41 -2.84 -6.25
CA PRO A 169 0.73 -2.66 -7.54
C PRO A 169 1.00 -3.76 -8.57
N THR A 170 2.15 -4.42 -8.46
CA THR A 170 2.60 -5.45 -9.40
C THR A 170 2.31 -6.89 -8.93
N ASP A 171 1.77 -7.07 -7.71
CA ASP A 171 1.56 -8.38 -7.09
C ASP A 171 0.82 -9.37 -8.01
N ALA A 172 -0.27 -8.91 -8.63
CA ALA A 172 -1.05 -9.75 -9.54
C ALA A 172 -0.28 -10.12 -10.82
N ALA A 173 0.50 -9.18 -11.38
CA ALA A 173 1.30 -9.43 -12.57
C ALA A 173 2.40 -10.47 -12.30
N VAL A 174 3.11 -10.33 -11.17
CA VAL A 174 4.12 -11.30 -10.73
C VAL A 174 3.48 -12.67 -10.51
N ALA A 175 2.35 -12.74 -9.79
CA ALA A 175 1.66 -13.99 -9.53
C ALA A 175 1.15 -14.70 -10.80
N VAL A 176 0.73 -13.96 -11.83
CA VAL A 176 0.38 -14.55 -13.14
C VAL A 176 1.64 -15.06 -13.85
N MET A 177 2.74 -14.31 -13.84
CA MET A 177 4.02 -14.75 -14.43
C MET A 177 4.58 -16.00 -13.76
N GLU A 178 4.35 -16.17 -12.47
CA GLU A 178 4.76 -17.34 -11.68
C GLU A 178 3.75 -18.49 -11.74
N TYR A 179 2.69 -18.36 -12.54
CA TYR A 179 1.61 -19.36 -12.68
C TYR A 179 0.83 -19.63 -11.37
N GLU A 180 0.85 -18.70 -10.43
CA GLU A 180 0.03 -18.76 -9.21
C GLU A 180 -1.39 -18.29 -9.48
N LEU A 181 -1.58 -17.32 -10.38
CA LEU A 181 -2.89 -16.81 -10.79
C LEU A 181 -3.13 -17.05 -12.29
N PRO A 182 -4.40 -17.18 -12.74
CA PRO A 182 -4.72 -17.37 -14.15
C PRO A 182 -4.43 -16.12 -15.00
N ASP A 183 -4.13 -16.32 -16.28
CA ASP A 183 -3.86 -15.26 -17.27
C ASP A 183 -4.99 -14.24 -17.43
N SER A 184 -6.20 -14.56 -16.97
CA SER A 184 -7.37 -13.68 -16.98
C SER A 184 -7.37 -12.62 -15.88
N VAL A 185 -6.47 -12.69 -14.90
CA VAL A 185 -6.40 -11.71 -13.81
C VAL A 185 -5.97 -10.34 -14.33
N ARG A 186 -6.62 -9.28 -13.83
CA ARG A 186 -6.34 -7.88 -14.18
C ARG A 186 -6.33 -7.03 -12.93
N SER A 187 -5.37 -6.10 -12.87
CA SER A 187 -5.29 -5.11 -11.79
C SER A 187 -6.06 -3.83 -12.11
N TYR A 188 -6.53 -3.15 -11.08
CA TYR A 188 -7.13 -1.82 -11.17
C TYR A 188 -7.00 -1.07 -9.83
N VAL A 189 -7.21 0.24 -9.86
CA VAL A 189 -7.34 1.09 -8.67
C VAL A 189 -8.75 1.69 -8.62
N LEU A 190 -9.18 2.09 -7.43
CA LEU A 190 -10.47 2.76 -7.27
C LEU A 190 -10.46 4.15 -7.90
N GLU A 191 -11.61 4.60 -8.43
CA GLU A 191 -11.72 5.88 -9.17
C GLU A 191 -11.40 7.09 -8.28
N GLY A 192 -11.72 7.04 -6.98
CA GLY A 192 -11.39 8.07 -5.99
C GLY A 192 -9.93 8.09 -5.55
N GLY A 193 -9.10 7.19 -6.08
CA GLY A 193 -7.74 6.95 -5.64
C GLY A 193 -7.64 5.83 -4.60
N THR A 194 -6.45 5.34 -4.40
CA THR A 194 -6.16 4.32 -3.38
C THR A 194 -5.01 4.73 -2.48
N LEU A 195 -5.11 4.30 -1.23
CA LEU A 195 -4.12 4.56 -0.19
C LEU A 195 -2.76 4.00 -0.62
N GLY A 196 -1.75 4.84 -0.51
CA GLY A 196 -0.37 4.45 -0.78
C GLY A 196 0.62 5.20 0.09
N ASN A 197 1.83 4.70 0.12
CA ASN A 197 2.93 5.34 0.82
C ASN A 197 4.27 5.03 0.18
N VAL A 198 5.28 5.75 0.63
CA VAL A 198 6.68 5.43 0.41
C VAL A 198 7.15 4.56 1.57
N HIS A 199 7.95 3.55 1.31
CA HIS A 199 8.67 2.83 2.34
C HIS A 199 10.15 3.20 2.32
N PHE A 200 10.73 3.19 3.49
CA PHE A 200 12.01 3.82 3.77
C PHE A 200 13.03 2.84 4.34
N VAL A 201 14.30 3.22 4.26
CA VAL A 201 15.39 2.58 5.00
C VAL A 201 15.91 3.55 6.05
N ALA A 202 16.05 3.06 7.27
CA ALA A 202 16.57 3.81 8.41
C ALA A 202 17.85 3.15 8.97
N ILE A 203 18.64 3.95 9.68
CA ILE A 203 19.85 3.47 10.34
C ILE A 203 19.62 3.53 11.85
N PRO A 204 19.69 2.39 12.58
CA PRO A 204 19.59 2.42 14.04
C PRO A 204 20.72 3.25 14.66
N TYR A 205 20.41 4.02 15.73
CA TYR A 205 21.38 4.89 16.39
C TYR A 205 22.64 4.14 16.90
N ASN A 206 22.46 2.92 17.32
CA ASN A 206 23.52 2.06 17.87
C ASN A 206 24.26 1.21 16.81
N SER A 207 23.96 1.40 15.50
CA SER A 207 24.68 0.69 14.44
C SER A 207 26.18 0.97 14.51
N PRO A 208 27.05 -0.06 14.52
CA PRO A 208 28.49 0.12 14.48
C PRO A 208 29.01 0.47 13.08
N HIS A 209 28.17 0.35 12.04
CA HIS A 209 28.55 0.52 10.62
C HIS A 209 27.75 1.60 9.90
N LYS A 210 27.52 2.73 10.56
CA LYS A 210 26.71 3.85 10.00
C LYS A 210 27.20 4.32 8.62
N ALA A 211 28.52 4.48 8.44
CA ALA A 211 29.08 4.90 7.16
C ALA A 211 28.79 3.86 6.04
N GLY A 212 28.93 2.57 6.33
CA GLY A 212 28.56 1.51 5.38
C GLY A 212 27.07 1.49 5.09
N ALA A 213 26.21 1.72 6.10
CA ALA A 213 24.77 1.85 5.92
C ALA A 213 24.38 3.05 5.03
N MET A 214 25.05 4.21 5.17
CA MET A 214 24.85 5.35 4.27
C MET A 214 25.28 5.05 2.83
N VAL A 215 26.39 4.32 2.62
CA VAL A 215 26.82 3.88 1.28
C VAL A 215 25.76 2.96 0.67
N LEU A 216 25.22 2.01 1.42
CA LEU A 216 24.14 1.15 0.97
C LEU A 216 22.87 1.96 0.65
N ALA A 217 22.44 2.86 1.53
CA ALA A 217 21.28 3.71 1.30
C ALA A 217 21.43 4.55 0.02
N ASN A 218 22.64 5.11 -0.21
CA ASN A 218 22.91 5.82 -1.46
C ASN A 218 22.86 4.91 -2.70
N TYR A 219 23.40 3.68 -2.61
CA TYR A 219 23.31 2.71 -3.71
C TYR A 219 21.86 2.33 -4.03
N LEU A 220 21.03 2.15 -3.01
CA LEU A 220 19.61 1.85 -3.16
C LEU A 220 18.83 2.96 -3.89
N LEU A 221 19.33 4.19 -3.88
CA LEU A 221 18.78 5.33 -4.64
C LEU A 221 19.44 5.50 -6.03
N SER A 222 20.36 4.63 -6.43
CA SER A 222 20.93 4.72 -7.78
C SER A 222 19.89 4.32 -8.83
N THR A 223 20.03 4.84 -10.05
CA THR A 223 19.14 4.53 -11.18
C THR A 223 19.14 3.04 -11.49
N GLU A 224 20.31 2.38 -11.43
CA GLU A 224 20.45 0.96 -11.68
C GLU A 224 19.69 0.13 -10.65
N ALA A 225 19.87 0.41 -9.35
CA ALA A 225 19.20 -0.33 -8.27
C ALA A 225 17.67 -0.13 -8.31
N GLN A 226 17.23 1.08 -8.60
CA GLN A 226 15.81 1.41 -8.69
C GLN A 226 15.14 0.80 -9.92
N ALA A 227 15.80 0.81 -11.07
CA ALA A 227 15.28 0.17 -12.29
C ALA A 227 15.25 -1.36 -12.16
N GLU A 228 16.30 -1.98 -11.61
CA GLU A 228 16.33 -3.41 -11.35
C GLU A 228 15.24 -3.85 -10.37
N LYS A 229 15.05 -3.10 -9.27
CA LYS A 229 13.98 -3.31 -8.29
C LYS A 229 12.59 -3.23 -8.92
N GLN A 230 12.35 -2.27 -9.84
CA GLN A 230 11.07 -2.07 -10.51
C GLN A 230 10.75 -3.18 -11.51
N SER A 231 11.75 -3.88 -12.03
CA SER A 231 11.53 -4.99 -12.95
C SER A 231 10.68 -6.09 -12.33
N LEU A 232 9.62 -6.53 -13.02
CA LEU A 232 8.76 -7.64 -12.58
C LEU A 232 9.53 -8.95 -12.40
N ALA A 233 10.60 -9.16 -13.18
CA ALA A 233 11.44 -10.34 -13.06
C ALA A 233 12.27 -10.38 -11.76
N MET A 234 12.45 -9.23 -11.11
CA MET A 234 13.20 -9.11 -9.85
C MET A 234 12.29 -8.91 -8.65
N TRP A 235 11.49 -7.86 -8.63
CA TRP A 235 10.62 -7.55 -7.50
C TRP A 235 9.31 -6.87 -7.92
N GLY A 236 9.36 -5.92 -8.88
CA GLY A 236 8.21 -5.13 -9.30
C GLY A 236 7.86 -3.98 -8.37
N ASP A 237 8.76 -3.58 -7.46
CA ASP A 237 8.52 -2.48 -6.53
C ASP A 237 8.85 -1.12 -7.17
N HIS A 238 7.88 -0.20 -7.19
CA HIS A 238 8.00 1.07 -7.91
C HIS A 238 9.11 1.98 -7.38
N SER A 239 9.75 2.68 -8.33
CA SER A 239 10.83 3.62 -8.03
C SER A 239 10.36 4.83 -7.24
N VAL A 240 11.25 5.34 -6.37
CA VAL A 240 11.10 6.62 -5.68
C VAL A 240 11.75 7.78 -6.42
N LEU A 241 12.44 7.52 -7.53
CA LEU A 241 13.09 8.55 -8.33
C LEU A 241 12.06 9.30 -9.19
N ASP A 242 12.31 10.57 -9.44
CA ASP A 242 11.60 11.31 -10.49
C ASP A 242 12.17 10.93 -11.86
N ILE A 243 11.61 9.89 -12.44
CA ILE A 243 12.07 9.29 -13.70
C ILE A 243 12.07 10.33 -14.83
N ASN A 244 11.13 11.30 -14.81
CA ASN A 244 11.02 12.31 -15.84
C ASN A 244 12.20 13.31 -15.87
N GLN A 245 12.95 13.40 -14.77
CA GLN A 245 14.13 14.28 -14.67
C GLN A 245 15.46 13.54 -14.89
N LEU A 246 15.43 12.23 -15.12
CA LEU A 246 16.62 11.46 -15.43
C LEU A 246 17.12 11.78 -16.84
N ASP A 247 18.43 11.62 -17.06
CA ASP A 247 18.97 11.68 -18.40
C ASP A 247 18.49 10.51 -19.28
N THR A 248 18.70 10.60 -20.58
CA THR A 248 18.17 9.63 -21.56
C THR A 248 18.63 8.20 -21.29
N ASP A 249 19.88 8.01 -20.86
CA ASP A 249 20.45 6.68 -20.65
C ASP A 249 19.86 6.06 -19.35
N ALA A 250 19.75 6.85 -18.30
CA ALA A 250 19.14 6.44 -17.05
C ALA A 250 17.63 6.18 -17.20
N HIS A 251 16.90 7.03 -17.94
CA HIS A 251 15.48 6.85 -18.23
C HIS A 251 15.22 5.53 -18.98
N ALA A 252 16.06 5.18 -19.94
CA ALA A 252 15.94 3.95 -20.72
C ALA A 252 16.03 2.67 -19.88
N LEU A 253 16.60 2.71 -18.66
CA LEU A 253 16.63 1.57 -17.75
C LEU A 253 15.23 1.21 -17.24
N PHE A 254 14.32 2.18 -17.13
CA PHE A 254 12.95 2.01 -16.64
C PHE A 254 11.95 1.63 -17.74
N GLU A 255 12.35 1.75 -19.02
CA GLU A 255 11.52 1.40 -20.17
C GLU A 255 11.75 -0.04 -20.68
N GLN A 256 12.55 -0.84 -19.98
CA GLN A 256 12.93 -2.18 -20.43
C GLN A 256 11.81 -3.21 -20.21
N GLY A 257 11.39 -3.84 -21.29
CA GLY A 257 10.46 -4.97 -21.34
C GLY A 257 9.03 -4.60 -21.76
N ASP A 258 8.31 -5.63 -22.22
CA ASP A 258 6.88 -5.50 -22.53
C ASP A 258 6.08 -5.51 -21.22
N ARG A 259 5.11 -4.61 -21.13
CA ARG A 259 4.21 -4.54 -19.98
C ARG A 259 3.32 -5.79 -19.90
N HIS A 260 3.24 -6.40 -18.72
CA HIS A 260 2.32 -7.52 -18.49
C HIS A 260 0.85 -7.03 -18.51
N PRO A 261 -0.12 -7.79 -19.08
CA PRO A 261 -1.53 -7.37 -19.12
C PRO A 261 -2.20 -7.13 -17.76
N SER A 262 -1.64 -7.71 -16.70
CA SER A 262 -2.10 -7.52 -15.31
C SER A 262 -1.38 -6.36 -14.60
N GLU A 263 -0.41 -5.72 -15.25
CA GLU A 263 0.32 -4.57 -14.70
C GLU A 263 -0.43 -3.29 -15.00
N LEU A 264 -0.52 -2.41 -14.00
CA LEU A 264 -1.12 -1.10 -14.17
C LEU A 264 -0.18 -0.13 -14.89
N PRO A 265 -0.72 0.75 -15.75
CA PRO A 265 0.06 1.86 -16.28
C PRO A 265 0.45 2.84 -15.15
N ALA A 266 1.61 3.48 -15.28
CA ALA A 266 2.11 4.40 -14.25
C ALA A 266 1.13 5.56 -13.96
N ASP A 267 0.41 6.02 -14.97
CA ASP A 267 -0.63 7.06 -14.85
C ASP A 267 -1.85 6.59 -14.03
N ALA A 268 -2.17 5.30 -14.02
CA ALA A 268 -3.23 4.76 -13.17
C ALA A 268 -2.91 4.86 -11.67
N LEU A 269 -1.62 4.90 -11.32
CA LEU A 269 -1.14 5.02 -9.93
C LEU A 269 -0.94 6.48 -9.49
N SER A 270 -1.25 7.45 -10.34
CA SER A 270 -1.03 8.89 -10.05
C SER A 270 -1.96 9.44 -8.96
N ASN A 271 -3.10 8.80 -8.70
CA ASN A 271 -4.04 9.23 -7.67
C ASN A 271 -3.84 8.42 -6.38
N THR A 272 -2.77 8.73 -5.65
CA THR A 272 -2.44 8.10 -4.37
C THR A 272 -3.05 8.90 -3.23
N LEU A 273 -3.86 8.25 -2.37
CA LEU A 273 -4.37 8.85 -1.14
C LEU A 273 -3.33 8.71 -0.02
N PRO A 274 -3.13 9.77 0.79
CA PRO A 274 -2.18 9.71 1.89
C PRO A 274 -2.67 8.81 3.02
N GLU A 275 -1.72 8.25 3.78
CA GLU A 275 -2.01 7.50 5.01
C GLU A 275 -2.60 8.42 6.09
N PRO A 276 -3.58 7.95 6.88
CA PRO A 276 -4.00 8.65 8.09
C PRO A 276 -2.86 8.78 9.10
N HIS A 277 -2.99 9.72 10.02
CA HIS A 277 -2.01 9.87 11.12
C HIS A 277 -1.83 8.53 11.87
N PRO A 278 -0.60 8.13 12.23
CA PRO A 278 -0.28 6.81 12.78
C PRO A 278 -1.12 6.38 13.98
N SER A 279 -1.60 7.35 14.78
CA SER A 279 -2.44 7.08 15.97
C SER A 279 -3.80 6.45 15.66
N TRP A 280 -4.31 6.63 14.43
CA TRP A 280 -5.59 6.02 14.02
C TRP A 280 -5.48 4.51 13.83
N MET A 281 -4.33 4.01 13.35
CA MET A 281 -4.19 2.60 13.03
C MET A 281 -4.43 1.68 14.22
N THR A 282 -3.80 1.95 15.35
CA THR A 282 -3.97 1.13 16.57
C THR A 282 -5.41 1.16 17.07
N ALA A 283 -6.03 2.35 17.10
CA ALA A 283 -7.41 2.49 17.55
C ALA A 283 -8.40 1.76 16.64
N LEU A 284 -8.21 1.82 15.32
CA LEU A 284 -9.02 1.06 14.35
C LEU A 284 -8.85 -0.45 14.53
N GLN A 285 -7.63 -0.92 14.77
CA GLN A 285 -7.35 -2.34 15.02
C GLN A 285 -8.05 -2.83 16.29
N ASP A 286 -7.92 -2.10 17.39
CA ASP A 286 -8.53 -2.44 18.67
C ASP A 286 -10.06 -2.45 18.56
N ALA A 287 -10.66 -1.44 17.93
CA ALA A 287 -12.10 -1.36 17.73
C ALA A 287 -12.64 -2.47 16.84
N TRP A 288 -11.88 -2.86 15.78
CA TRP A 288 -12.25 -3.98 14.94
C TRP A 288 -12.20 -5.31 15.71
N LEU A 289 -11.13 -5.54 16.50
CA LEU A 289 -10.98 -6.74 17.32
C LEU A 289 -12.08 -6.86 18.37
N GLU A 290 -12.51 -5.76 18.97
CA GLU A 290 -13.62 -5.72 19.91
C GLU A 290 -14.96 -6.09 19.24
N ARG A 291 -15.21 -5.58 18.02
CA ARG A 291 -16.49 -5.79 17.30
C ARG A 291 -16.58 -7.15 16.61
N TYR A 292 -15.51 -7.60 16.00
CA TYR A 292 -15.49 -8.73 15.07
C TYR A 292 -14.44 -9.80 15.40
N GLY A 293 -13.60 -9.56 16.38
CA GLY A 293 -12.58 -10.54 16.80
C GLY A 293 -13.24 -11.83 17.26
N VAL A 294 -12.95 -12.93 16.56
CA VAL A 294 -13.42 -14.27 16.95
C VAL A 294 -12.48 -14.77 18.05
N ASN A 295 -13.01 -15.02 19.25
CA ASN A 295 -12.31 -15.71 20.34
C ASN A 295 -12.05 -17.18 19.98
#